data_52b98aa1636992a6b3daf071c243ccf6
#
_entry.id   52b98aa1636992a6b3daf071c243ccf6
#
_cell.length_a   1.000
_cell.length_b   1.000
_cell.length_c   1.000
_cell.angle_alpha   90.00
_cell.angle_beta   90.00
_cell.angle_gamma   90.00
#
_symmetry.space_group_name_H-M   'P 1'
#
loop_
_entity.id
_entity.type
_entity.pdbx_description
1 polymer ?
#
loop_
_entity_poly.entity_id
_entity_poly.type
_entity_poly.pdbx_seq_one_letter_code
_entity_poly.pdbx_strand_id
1 'polypeptide(L)' 'MPKRFRLTRRLPVAMTEDGYRRLRRFATEAGLDEGEALSFLFENFDSVTNNENLTHRLRLFNAELEDRKR' A
#
# COMPACT_ATOMS: atom_id res chain seq x y z
N MET A 1 13.80 -23.12 0.92
CA MET A 1 13.44 -22.40 -0.20
C MET A 1 14.23 -21.14 -0.39
N PRO A 2 14.59 -20.92 -1.55
CA PRO A 2 15.45 -19.79 -1.73
C PRO A 2 14.67 -18.53 -1.56
N LYS A 3 15.31 -17.62 -0.91
CA LYS A 3 14.69 -16.38 -0.70
C LYS A 3 14.94 -15.52 -1.86
N ARG A 4 13.90 -15.18 -2.51
CA ARG A 4 14.04 -14.43 -3.65
C ARG A 4 14.23 -13.04 -3.41
N PHE A 5 13.47 -12.41 -2.60
CA PHE A 5 13.65 -11.01 -2.41
C PHE A 5 14.11 -10.74 -1.02
N ARG A 6 14.77 -9.62 -0.87
CA ARG A 6 15.24 -9.18 0.41
C ARG A 6 14.62 -7.85 0.68
N LEU A 7 14.29 -7.60 1.91
CA LEU A 7 13.70 -6.33 2.30
C LEU A 7 14.83 -5.42 2.72
N THR A 8 15.52 -4.88 1.73
CA THR A 8 16.73 -4.11 1.98
C THR A 8 16.48 -2.62 2.11
N ARG A 9 15.32 -2.15 1.70
CA ARG A 9 15.01 -0.73 1.81
C ARG A 9 14.15 -0.48 3.02
N ARG A 10 14.44 0.57 3.75
CA ARG A 10 13.64 0.92 4.90
C ARG A 10 13.31 2.39 4.81
N LEU A 11 12.10 2.75 5.13
CA LEU A 11 11.70 4.13 5.14
C LEU A 11 10.64 4.36 6.19
N PRO A 12 10.68 5.51 6.86
CA PRO A 12 9.62 5.84 7.81
C PRO A 12 8.41 6.33 7.02
N VAL A 13 7.27 5.76 7.33
CA VAL A 13 6.06 6.07 6.60
C VAL A 13 4.95 6.38 7.57
N ALA A 14 4.29 7.51 7.37
CA ALA A 14 3.09 7.85 8.12
C ALA A 14 1.90 7.46 7.27
N MET A 15 0.94 6.82 7.86
CA MET A 15 -0.23 6.35 7.14
C MET A 15 -1.48 6.82 7.83
N THR A 16 -2.57 6.90 7.07
CA THR A 16 -3.84 7.15 7.70
C THR A 16 -4.23 5.93 8.53
N GLU A 17 -5.09 6.15 9.49
CA GLU A 17 -5.55 5.06 10.33
C GLU A 17 -6.20 3.98 9.48
N ASP A 18 -7.03 4.38 8.55
CA ASP A 18 -7.73 3.43 7.70
C ASP A 18 -6.78 2.66 6.80
N GLY A 19 -5.82 3.36 6.20
CA GLY A 19 -4.85 2.70 5.34
C GLY A 19 -4.00 1.70 6.10
N TYR A 20 -3.61 2.08 7.31
CA TYR A 20 -2.80 1.19 8.13
C TYR A 20 -3.59 -0.06 8.53
N ARG A 21 -4.85 0.13 8.89
CA ARG A 21 -5.68 -0.99 9.28
C ARG A 21 -5.86 -1.97 8.12
N ARG A 22 -6.06 -1.44 6.93
CA ARG A 22 -6.22 -2.29 5.76
C ARG A 22 -4.94 -3.00 5.38
N LEU A 23 -3.82 -2.33 5.54
CA LEU A 23 -2.54 -2.97 5.29
C LEU A 23 -2.32 -4.13 6.24
N ARG A 24 -2.59 -3.93 7.51
CA ARG A 24 -2.39 -4.99 8.48
C ARG A 24 -3.32 -6.16 8.23
N ARG A 25 -4.55 -5.88 7.86
CA ARG A 25 -5.49 -6.93 7.57
C ARG A 25 -5.05 -7.74 6.37
N PHE A 26 -4.63 -7.05 5.32
CA PHE A 26 -4.16 -7.74 4.14
C PHE A 26 -2.94 -8.60 4.45
N ALA A 27 -2.00 -8.04 5.19
CA ALA A 27 -0.80 -8.78 5.53
C ALA A 27 -1.12 -10.03 6.32
N THR A 28 -2.01 -9.89 7.29
CA THR A 28 -2.39 -11.03 8.12
C THR A 28 -3.05 -12.12 7.28
N GLU A 29 -3.95 -11.73 6.41
CA GLU A 29 -4.65 -12.70 5.58
C GLU A 29 -3.72 -13.37 4.59
N ALA A 30 -2.71 -12.65 4.14
CA ALA A 30 -1.77 -13.21 3.19
C ALA A 30 -0.62 -13.95 3.85
N GLY A 31 -0.51 -13.86 5.17
CA GLY A 31 0.59 -14.50 5.87
C GLY A 31 1.90 -13.77 5.71
N LEU A 32 1.84 -12.46 5.55
CA LEU A 32 3.03 -11.64 5.35
C LEU A 32 3.13 -10.60 6.45
N ASP A 33 4.33 -10.06 6.63
CA ASP A 33 4.41 -8.88 7.50
C ASP A 33 4.14 -7.65 6.65
N GLU A 34 4.12 -6.48 7.28
CA GLU A 34 3.71 -5.27 6.58
C GLU A 34 4.66 -4.92 5.45
N GLY A 35 5.96 -5.09 5.68
CA GLY A 35 6.92 -4.79 4.63
C GLY A 35 6.79 -5.70 3.44
N GLU A 36 6.56 -6.99 3.72
CA GLU A 36 6.38 -7.96 2.65
C GLU A 36 5.10 -7.66 1.87
N ALA A 37 4.05 -7.30 2.59
CA ALA A 37 2.79 -7.00 1.93
C ALA A 37 2.92 -5.79 1.02
N LEU A 38 3.59 -4.75 1.50
CA LEU A 38 3.81 -3.57 0.67
C LEU A 38 4.67 -3.90 -0.54
N SER A 39 5.70 -4.71 -0.34
CA SER A 39 6.56 -5.10 -1.45
C SER A 39 5.75 -5.86 -2.50
N PHE A 40 4.92 -6.78 -2.04
CA PHE A 40 4.09 -7.54 -2.96
C PHE A 40 3.19 -6.62 -3.77
N LEU A 41 2.52 -5.71 -3.08
CA LEU A 41 1.57 -4.85 -3.76
C LEU A 41 2.24 -3.98 -4.81
N PHE A 42 3.40 -3.44 -4.50
CA PHE A 42 4.02 -2.53 -5.43
C PHE A 42 4.84 -3.22 -6.50
N GLU A 43 5.36 -4.41 -6.24
CA GLU A 43 5.99 -5.16 -7.30
C GLU A 43 4.97 -5.63 -8.31
N ASN A 44 3.75 -5.86 -7.86
CA ASN A 44 2.68 -6.34 -8.74
C ASN A 44 1.63 -5.27 -8.99
N PHE A 45 2.01 -4.02 -8.84
CA PHE A 45 1.07 -2.93 -8.87
C PHE A 45 0.21 -2.91 -10.13
N ASP A 46 0.83 -3.10 -11.27
CA ASP A 46 0.09 -3.06 -12.53
C ASP A 46 -0.90 -4.21 -12.64
N SER A 47 -0.57 -5.33 -12.04
CA SER A 47 -1.46 -6.48 -12.12
C SER A 47 -2.64 -6.39 -11.19
N VAL A 48 -2.47 -5.74 -10.05
CA VAL A 48 -3.52 -5.75 -9.04
C VAL A 48 -4.30 -4.46 -8.98
N THR A 49 -3.96 -3.47 -9.77
CA THR A 49 -4.69 -2.22 -9.78
C THR A 49 -5.35 -2.00 -11.13
N ASN A 50 -6.44 -1.28 -11.11
CA ASN A 50 -7.15 -0.89 -12.32
C ASN A 50 -6.85 0.58 -12.56
N ASN A 51 -6.22 0.89 -13.69
CA ASN A 51 -5.78 2.26 -13.94
C ASN A 51 -6.88 3.28 -13.92
N GLU A 52 -8.03 2.93 -14.46
CA GLU A 52 -9.13 3.88 -14.47
C GLU A 52 -9.63 4.14 -13.07
N ASN A 53 -9.81 3.09 -12.30
CA ASN A 53 -10.23 3.25 -10.93
C ASN A 53 -9.16 3.94 -10.11
N LEU A 54 -7.91 3.64 -10.38
CA LEU A 54 -6.83 4.25 -9.64
C LEU A 54 -6.82 5.75 -9.83
N THR A 55 -6.94 6.20 -11.07
CA THR A 55 -6.93 7.63 -11.35
C THR A 55 -8.10 8.33 -10.68
N HIS A 56 -9.27 7.73 -10.78
CA HIS A 56 -10.46 8.32 -10.19
C HIS A 56 -10.32 8.40 -8.66
N ARG A 57 -9.90 7.30 -8.05
CA ARG A 57 -9.76 7.26 -6.61
C ARG A 57 -8.66 8.19 -6.12
N LEU A 58 -7.60 8.28 -6.89
CA LEU A 58 -6.51 9.16 -6.51
C LEU A 58 -6.95 10.61 -6.50
N ARG A 59 -7.78 10.98 -7.45
CA ARG A 59 -8.30 12.33 -7.49
C ARG A 59 -9.13 12.63 -6.25
N LEU A 60 -9.97 11.70 -5.85
CA LEU A 60 -10.77 11.87 -4.65
C LEU A 60 -9.90 11.93 -3.40
N PHE A 61 -8.91 11.08 -3.35
CA PHE A 61 -8.01 11.03 -2.21
C PHE A 61 -7.25 12.35 -2.07
N ASN A 62 -6.76 12.88 -3.19
CA ASN A 62 -6.04 14.14 -3.15
C ASN A 62 -6.93 15.28 -2.69
N ALA A 63 -8.18 15.26 -3.07
CA ALA A 63 -9.11 16.28 -2.62
C ALA A 63 -9.29 16.22 -1.11
N GLU A 64 -9.36 15.02 -0.58
CA GLU A 64 -9.50 14.86 0.86
C GLU A 64 -8.25 15.31 1.61
N LEU A 65 -7.09 15.01 1.05
CA LEU A 65 -5.87 15.44 1.67
C LEU A 65 -5.76 16.94 1.72
N GLU A 66 -6.17 17.60 0.66
CA GLU A 66 -6.14 19.05 0.64
C GLU A 66 -7.02 19.62 1.74
N ASP A 67 -8.18 19.03 1.90
CA ASP A 67 -9.08 19.46 2.96
C ASP A 67 -8.44 19.32 4.32
N ARG A 68 -7.79 18.21 4.56
CA ARG A 68 -7.20 17.96 5.86
C ARG A 68 -6.00 18.83 6.14
N LYS A 69 -5.34 19.27 5.11
CA LYS A 69 -4.16 20.09 5.30
C LYS A 69 -4.47 21.51 5.70
N ARG A 70 -5.70 21.92 5.63
CA ARG A 70 -6.05 23.28 5.95
C ARG A 70 -6.16 23.56 7.41
#